data_04f373c77bcd297ea8e1fbc6a87ce59c
#
_entry.id   04f373c77bcd297ea8e1fbc6a87ce59c
#
_cell.length_a   1.000
_cell.length_b   1.000
_cell.length_c   1.000
_cell.angle_alpha   90.00
_cell.angle_beta   90.00
_cell.angle_gamma   90.00
#
_symmetry.space_group_name_H-M   'P 1'
#
loop_
_entity.id
_entity.type
_entity.pdbx_description
1 polymer ?
#
loop_
_entity_poly.entity_id
_entity_poly.type
_entity_poly.pdbx_seq_one_letter_code
_entity_poly.pdbx_strand_id
1 'polypeptide(L)'
;MALWVHPYILNLSIKLKNKNIMRKEIIITIIGAGSWGTTLAVILAREGCHINLWARSEGTYEEIKNFRKNIKYTGDLTIPENVTPFINLKDGFGNPEIVIFAVPSHALREVIIKFYDELKENIKHIKCILNVAKGLETGSNLRLSQVLEQCLPEKLISKICVVSGPNIAVEVANDLPSVSVVASYNKEILKYIQPILSTDKFRIYTNKDVIGVEIGGAVKNIIAIASGISDGLGYGANTKASLITRGLYELTKFGINFGANSITFSGAAGMGDLIATCISKNSRNRGVGERLASGEKIDEITGSMYMIAEGIKTTKAVYDISKKMNIEVPITECVYEIIYKDLSPLASVNKLMKRKFKSEVEDIN
;
A
#
# COMPACT_ATOMS: atom_id res chain seq x y z
N MET A 1 -23.57 -9.79 47.57
CA MET A 1 -22.17 -9.91 47.10
C MET A 1 -22.00 -8.95 45.94
N ALA A 2 -21.61 -7.70 46.19
CA ALA A 2 -21.45 -6.68 45.15
C ALA A 2 -20.08 -6.87 44.50
N LEU A 3 -20.07 -7.22 43.19
CA LEU A 3 -18.85 -7.32 42.40
C LEU A 3 -18.26 -5.90 42.23
N TRP A 4 -17.18 -5.64 42.93
CA TRP A 4 -16.32 -4.47 42.68
C TRP A 4 -15.67 -4.58 41.29
N VAL A 5 -16.29 -3.97 40.31
CA VAL A 5 -15.65 -3.77 38.98
C VAL A 5 -14.67 -2.62 39.14
N HIS A 6 -13.39 -2.89 38.96
CA HIS A 6 -12.32 -1.89 39.07
C HIS A 6 -12.61 -0.69 38.14
N PRO A 7 -12.49 0.57 38.62
CA PRO A 7 -12.82 1.79 37.86
C PRO A 7 -12.13 1.85 36.51
N TYR A 8 -10.95 1.23 36.35
CA TYR A 8 -10.21 1.13 35.10
C TYR A 8 -10.94 0.27 34.06
N ILE A 9 -11.58 -0.83 34.45
CA ILE A 9 -12.36 -1.73 33.57
C ILE A 9 -13.65 -1.02 33.13
N LEU A 10 -14.29 -0.28 34.03
CA LEU A 10 -15.50 0.50 33.73
C LEU A 10 -15.17 1.63 32.72
N ASN A 11 -14.05 2.36 32.91
CA ASN A 11 -13.60 3.40 31.98
C ASN A 11 -13.19 2.83 30.62
N LEU A 12 -12.60 1.64 30.58
CA LEU A 12 -12.22 0.97 29.34
C LEU A 12 -13.49 0.51 28.56
N SER A 13 -14.47 -0.06 29.27
CA SER A 13 -15.72 -0.49 28.63
C SER A 13 -16.58 0.67 28.13
N ILE A 14 -16.59 1.81 28.81
CA ILE A 14 -17.27 3.03 28.36
C ILE A 14 -16.55 3.63 27.15
N LYS A 15 -15.21 3.69 27.15
CA LYS A 15 -14.43 4.14 25.98
C LYS A 15 -14.62 3.25 24.76
N LEU A 16 -14.68 1.93 24.94
CA LEU A 16 -14.95 0.96 23.87
C LEU A 16 -16.38 1.08 23.34
N LYS A 17 -17.39 1.23 24.23
CA LYS A 17 -18.77 1.48 23.81
C LYS A 17 -18.92 2.79 23.03
N ASN A 18 -18.31 3.88 23.51
CA ASN A 18 -18.34 5.16 22.80
C ASN A 18 -17.61 5.11 21.45
N LYS A 19 -16.50 4.36 21.35
CA LYS A 19 -15.79 4.13 20.10
C LYS A 19 -16.66 3.37 19.09
N ASN A 20 -17.37 2.34 19.52
CA ASN A 20 -18.27 1.55 18.68
C ASN A 20 -19.52 2.30 18.24
N ILE A 21 -20.09 3.17 19.09
CA ILE A 21 -21.24 4.00 18.74
C ILE A 21 -20.84 5.04 17.68
N MET A 22 -19.70 5.71 17.85
CA MET A 22 -19.20 6.68 16.86
C MET A 22 -18.93 6.07 15.48
N ARG A 23 -18.47 4.81 15.41
CA ARG A 23 -18.16 4.14 14.13
C ARG A 23 -19.40 3.74 13.35
N LYS A 24 -20.52 3.44 13.99
CA LYS A 24 -21.79 3.05 13.35
C LYS A 24 -22.40 4.15 12.47
N GLU A 25 -21.99 5.39 12.64
CA GLU A 25 -22.45 6.53 11.86
C GLU A 25 -21.50 6.88 10.71
N ILE A 26 -20.29 6.30 10.68
CA ILE A 26 -19.27 6.64 9.68
C ILE A 26 -19.55 5.90 8.38
N ILE A 27 -19.71 6.67 7.31
CA ILE A 27 -19.80 6.16 5.93
C ILE A 27 -18.42 6.29 5.27
N ILE A 28 -17.92 5.18 4.74
CA ILE A 28 -16.64 5.10 4.03
C ILE A 28 -16.89 4.61 2.62
N THR A 29 -16.47 5.37 1.62
CA THR A 29 -16.49 4.90 0.23
C THR A 29 -15.10 4.42 -0.16
N ILE A 30 -14.98 3.14 -0.51
CA ILE A 30 -13.75 2.50 -0.96
C ILE A 30 -13.82 2.33 -2.48
N ILE A 31 -12.92 2.98 -3.18
CA ILE A 31 -12.82 2.95 -4.63
C ILE A 31 -11.80 1.88 -5.02
N GLY A 32 -12.29 0.71 -5.41
CA GLY A 32 -11.50 -0.44 -5.82
C GLY A 32 -11.71 -1.71 -4.98
N ALA A 33 -12.50 -2.65 -5.51
CA ALA A 33 -12.76 -3.98 -4.93
C ALA A 33 -11.65 -5.00 -5.30
N GLY A 34 -10.38 -4.58 -5.24
CA GLY A 34 -9.23 -5.49 -5.30
C GLY A 34 -8.97 -6.16 -3.94
N SER A 35 -7.90 -6.97 -3.83
CA SER A 35 -7.56 -7.67 -2.59
C SER A 35 -7.48 -6.74 -1.37
N TRP A 36 -6.74 -5.63 -1.48
CA TRP A 36 -6.56 -4.72 -0.36
C TRP A 36 -7.82 -3.89 -0.05
N GLY A 37 -8.51 -3.38 -1.09
CA GLY A 37 -9.76 -2.64 -0.89
C GLY A 37 -10.87 -3.49 -0.27
N THR A 38 -11.03 -4.74 -0.71
CA THR A 38 -12.00 -5.68 -0.10
C THR A 38 -11.61 -6.03 1.34
N THR A 39 -10.32 -6.26 1.61
CA THR A 39 -9.85 -6.51 2.99
C THR A 39 -10.17 -5.33 3.91
N LEU A 40 -9.86 -4.09 3.48
CA LEU A 40 -10.20 -2.89 4.26
C LEU A 40 -11.71 -2.75 4.46
N ALA A 41 -12.51 -3.02 3.43
CA ALA A 41 -13.96 -3.01 3.55
C ALA A 41 -14.45 -3.96 4.64
N VAL A 42 -13.92 -5.18 4.68
CA VAL A 42 -14.32 -6.20 5.67
C VAL A 42 -13.91 -5.81 7.08
N ILE A 43 -12.64 -5.42 7.30
CA ILE A 43 -12.17 -5.11 8.66
C ILE A 43 -12.85 -3.85 9.23
N LEU A 44 -13.09 -2.82 8.41
CA LEU A 44 -13.76 -1.60 8.85
C LEU A 44 -15.26 -1.81 9.06
N ALA A 45 -15.89 -2.66 8.24
CA ALA A 45 -17.28 -3.04 8.43
C ALA A 45 -17.50 -3.87 9.71
N ARG A 46 -16.58 -4.80 10.05
CA ARG A 46 -16.58 -5.55 11.31
C ARG A 46 -16.51 -4.62 12.54
N GLU A 47 -15.85 -3.48 12.39
CA GLU A 47 -15.78 -2.42 13.42
C GLU A 47 -17.02 -1.52 13.47
N GLY A 48 -18.00 -1.76 12.59
CA GLY A 48 -19.30 -1.09 12.57
C GLY A 48 -19.47 0.04 11.57
N CYS A 49 -18.44 0.38 10.74
CA CYS A 49 -18.59 1.37 9.69
C CYS A 49 -19.52 0.89 8.57
N HIS A 50 -20.22 1.81 7.91
CA HIS A 50 -20.94 1.54 6.67
C HIS A 50 -19.99 1.74 5.48
N ILE A 51 -19.84 0.72 4.65
CA ILE A 51 -18.89 0.73 3.55
C ILE A 51 -19.62 0.70 2.21
N ASN A 52 -19.34 1.68 1.36
CA ASN A 52 -19.67 1.62 -0.06
C ASN A 52 -18.42 1.14 -0.82
N LEU A 53 -18.50 -0.01 -1.48
CA LEU A 53 -17.35 -0.63 -2.15
C LEU A 53 -17.54 -0.60 -3.67
N TRP A 54 -16.75 0.22 -4.37
CA TRP A 54 -16.80 0.29 -5.82
C TRP A 54 -16.09 -0.88 -6.48
N ALA A 55 -16.82 -1.64 -7.29
CA ALA A 55 -16.31 -2.68 -8.16
C ALA A 55 -16.27 -2.18 -9.62
N ARG A 56 -15.10 -2.31 -10.27
CA ARG A 56 -14.93 -1.89 -11.67
C ARG A 56 -15.68 -2.79 -12.66
N SER A 57 -15.75 -4.09 -12.36
CA SER A 57 -16.36 -5.09 -13.23
C SER A 57 -17.69 -5.59 -12.69
N GLU A 58 -18.64 -5.82 -13.60
CA GLU A 58 -19.96 -6.40 -13.28
C GLU A 58 -19.84 -7.71 -12.52
N GLY A 59 -18.95 -8.62 -12.98
CA GLY A 59 -18.76 -9.92 -12.31
C GLY A 59 -18.35 -9.80 -10.84
N THR A 60 -17.45 -8.86 -10.51
CA THR A 60 -17.07 -8.63 -9.10
C THR A 60 -18.20 -8.00 -8.30
N TYR A 61 -18.96 -7.08 -8.91
CA TYR A 61 -20.12 -6.46 -8.27
C TYR A 61 -21.20 -7.51 -7.95
N GLU A 62 -21.60 -8.32 -8.93
CA GLU A 62 -22.61 -9.37 -8.74
C GLU A 62 -22.16 -10.45 -7.75
N GLU A 63 -20.87 -10.84 -7.76
CA GLU A 63 -20.34 -11.79 -6.81
C GLU A 63 -20.44 -11.27 -5.35
N ILE A 64 -20.08 -10.00 -5.12
CA ILE A 64 -20.18 -9.39 -3.78
C ILE A 64 -21.65 -9.23 -3.37
N LYS A 65 -22.51 -8.78 -4.29
CA LYS A 65 -23.91 -8.51 -4.03
C LYS A 65 -24.69 -9.78 -3.68
N ASN A 66 -24.52 -10.84 -4.47
CA ASN A 66 -25.36 -12.03 -4.39
C ASN A 66 -24.79 -13.09 -3.44
N PHE A 67 -23.45 -13.18 -3.33
CA PHE A 67 -22.77 -14.24 -2.57
C PHE A 67 -21.95 -13.74 -1.38
N ARG A 68 -21.84 -12.42 -1.18
CA ARG A 68 -21.03 -11.81 -0.11
C ARG A 68 -19.58 -12.29 -0.11
N LYS A 69 -19.03 -12.50 -1.31
CA LYS A 69 -17.66 -12.99 -1.53
C LYS A 69 -17.00 -12.22 -2.67
N ASN A 70 -15.65 -12.26 -2.71
CA ASN A 70 -14.84 -11.76 -3.79
C ASN A 70 -13.68 -12.77 -4.02
N ILE A 71 -14.06 -13.96 -4.48
CA ILE A 71 -13.21 -15.17 -4.51
C ILE A 71 -11.90 -14.90 -5.23
N LYS A 72 -11.98 -14.23 -6.39
CA LYS A 72 -10.82 -13.89 -7.20
C LYS A 72 -9.73 -13.13 -6.44
N TYR A 73 -10.11 -12.25 -5.51
CA TYR A 73 -9.20 -11.34 -4.82
C TYR A 73 -8.95 -11.67 -3.35
N THR A 74 -9.90 -12.31 -2.70
CA THR A 74 -9.84 -12.57 -1.24
C THR A 74 -10.19 -13.99 -0.85
N GLY A 75 -10.35 -14.91 -1.83
CA GLY A 75 -10.74 -16.30 -1.56
C GLY A 75 -12.10 -16.37 -0.84
N ASP A 76 -12.18 -17.21 0.17
CA ASP A 76 -13.41 -17.47 0.91
C ASP A 76 -13.78 -16.41 1.97
N LEU A 77 -13.10 -15.25 2.00
CA LEU A 77 -13.40 -14.16 2.92
C LEU A 77 -14.86 -13.71 2.78
N THR A 78 -15.64 -13.83 3.87
CA THR A 78 -17.03 -13.37 3.88
C THR A 78 -17.11 -11.87 4.09
N ILE A 79 -17.85 -11.19 3.22
CA ILE A 79 -18.04 -9.74 3.25
C ILE A 79 -19.29 -9.43 4.10
N PRO A 80 -19.18 -8.59 5.17
CA PRO A 80 -20.28 -8.23 6.05
C PRO A 80 -21.44 -7.52 5.35
N GLU A 81 -22.68 -7.59 5.91
CA GLU A 81 -23.87 -7.00 5.32
C GLU A 81 -23.83 -5.47 5.21
N ASN A 82 -23.10 -4.80 6.11
CA ASN A 82 -22.87 -3.34 6.07
C ASN A 82 -21.81 -2.89 5.05
N VAL A 83 -21.40 -3.78 4.15
CA VAL A 83 -20.68 -3.45 2.92
C VAL A 83 -21.63 -3.47 1.74
N THR A 84 -21.89 -2.34 1.12
CA THR A 84 -22.73 -2.20 -0.07
C THR A 84 -21.86 -2.09 -1.30
N PRO A 85 -21.83 -3.10 -2.19
CA PRO A 85 -21.11 -2.98 -3.45
C PRO A 85 -21.87 -2.06 -4.40
N PHE A 86 -21.13 -1.32 -5.24
CA PHE A 86 -21.71 -0.53 -6.31
C PHE A 86 -20.80 -0.50 -7.56
N ILE A 87 -21.43 -0.23 -8.70
CA ILE A 87 -20.76 -0.04 -9.98
C ILE A 87 -21.11 1.31 -10.59
N ASN A 88 -22.37 1.73 -10.46
CA ASN A 88 -22.85 3.04 -10.89
C ASN A 88 -22.46 4.10 -9.85
N LEU A 89 -21.77 5.16 -10.27
CA LEU A 89 -21.20 6.17 -9.38
C LEU A 89 -22.29 6.96 -8.65
N LYS A 90 -23.30 7.43 -9.36
CA LYS A 90 -24.34 8.30 -8.78
C LYS A 90 -25.13 7.64 -7.67
N ASP A 91 -25.39 6.34 -7.81
CA ASP A 91 -26.27 5.64 -6.87
C ASP A 91 -25.50 5.05 -5.68
N GLY A 92 -24.18 4.82 -5.84
CA GLY A 92 -23.40 4.04 -4.89
C GLY A 92 -22.35 4.83 -4.10
N PHE A 93 -21.99 6.04 -4.53
CA PHE A 93 -20.95 6.82 -3.84
C PHE A 93 -21.38 7.23 -2.42
N GLY A 94 -22.64 7.56 -2.22
CA GLY A 94 -23.21 7.99 -0.94
C GLY A 94 -22.70 9.35 -0.50
N ASN A 95 -22.80 9.61 0.80
CA ASN A 95 -22.28 10.84 1.43
C ASN A 95 -21.12 10.48 2.38
N PRO A 96 -19.95 10.05 1.89
CA PRO A 96 -18.90 9.52 2.75
C PRO A 96 -18.19 10.61 3.55
N GLU A 97 -17.80 10.25 4.78
CA GLU A 97 -16.84 11.04 5.56
C GLU A 97 -15.39 10.71 5.16
N ILE A 98 -15.15 9.51 4.66
CA ILE A 98 -13.85 9.02 4.24
C ILE A 98 -13.96 8.40 2.86
N VAL A 99 -13.07 8.82 1.96
CA VAL A 99 -12.91 8.18 0.63
C VAL A 99 -11.55 7.49 0.59
N ILE A 100 -11.54 6.19 0.27
CA ILE A 100 -10.31 5.39 0.18
C ILE A 100 -10.06 4.99 -1.27
N PHE A 101 -8.94 5.41 -1.84
CA PHE A 101 -8.48 4.94 -3.14
C PHE A 101 -7.62 3.68 -2.97
N ALA A 102 -8.16 2.55 -3.40
CA ALA A 102 -7.54 1.22 -3.34
C ALA A 102 -7.36 0.61 -4.75
N VAL A 103 -7.03 1.45 -5.71
CA VAL A 103 -6.78 1.08 -7.11
C VAL A 103 -5.29 0.97 -7.41
N PRO A 104 -4.86 0.28 -8.48
CA PRO A 104 -3.46 0.27 -8.89
C PRO A 104 -2.90 1.69 -9.14
N SER A 105 -1.60 1.88 -8.86
CA SER A 105 -0.94 3.19 -8.94
C SER A 105 -1.12 3.88 -10.29
N HIS A 106 -1.03 3.13 -11.39
CA HIS A 106 -1.16 3.64 -12.75
C HIS A 106 -2.60 4.02 -13.15
N ALA A 107 -3.61 3.56 -12.40
CA ALA A 107 -5.02 3.85 -12.68
C ALA A 107 -5.56 5.00 -11.81
N LEU A 108 -4.79 5.47 -10.83
CA LEU A 108 -5.28 6.42 -9.82
C LEU A 108 -5.81 7.72 -10.47
N ARG A 109 -5.04 8.34 -11.37
CA ARG A 109 -5.44 9.58 -12.05
C ARG A 109 -6.77 9.45 -12.79
N GLU A 110 -6.87 8.44 -13.63
CA GLU A 110 -8.10 8.16 -14.40
C GLU A 110 -9.30 7.97 -13.48
N VAL A 111 -9.10 7.22 -12.40
CA VAL A 111 -10.16 6.95 -11.43
C VAL A 111 -10.57 8.21 -10.66
N ILE A 112 -9.63 9.08 -10.25
CA ILE A 112 -9.99 10.34 -9.59
C ILE A 112 -10.81 11.22 -10.54
N ILE A 113 -10.39 11.33 -11.79
CA ILE A 113 -11.12 12.10 -12.81
C ILE A 113 -12.53 11.53 -13.00
N LYS A 114 -12.66 10.20 -13.05
CA LYS A 114 -13.97 9.53 -13.16
C LYS A 114 -14.90 9.84 -11.99
N PHE A 115 -14.38 10.02 -10.78
CA PHE A 115 -15.14 10.32 -9.55
C PHE A 115 -15.16 11.80 -9.19
N TYR A 116 -14.73 12.68 -10.10
CA TYR A 116 -14.53 14.10 -9.78
C TYR A 116 -15.83 14.80 -9.34
N ASP A 117 -16.94 14.54 -10.03
CA ASP A 117 -18.23 15.17 -9.74
C ASP A 117 -18.77 14.71 -8.39
N GLU A 118 -18.73 13.42 -8.09
CA GLU A 118 -19.12 12.86 -6.80
C GLU A 118 -18.27 13.42 -5.64
N LEU A 119 -16.96 13.56 -5.85
CA LEU A 119 -16.05 14.16 -4.88
C LEU A 119 -16.39 15.65 -4.65
N LYS A 120 -16.69 16.38 -5.72
CA LYS A 120 -17.04 17.80 -5.69
C LYS A 120 -18.37 18.04 -4.98
N GLU A 121 -19.38 17.23 -5.25
CA GLU A 121 -20.70 17.32 -4.61
C GLU A 121 -20.61 17.02 -3.10
N ASN A 122 -19.72 16.10 -2.72
CA ASN A 122 -19.56 15.66 -1.33
C ASN A 122 -18.47 16.39 -0.52
N ILE A 123 -17.90 17.49 -1.02
CA ILE A 123 -16.80 18.25 -0.35
C ILE A 123 -17.08 18.54 1.13
N LYS A 124 -18.33 18.86 1.48
CA LYS A 124 -18.72 19.24 2.85
C LYS A 124 -18.73 18.03 3.79
N HIS A 125 -19.03 16.84 3.28
CA HIS A 125 -19.11 15.60 4.06
C HIS A 125 -17.75 14.93 4.20
N ILE A 126 -16.95 14.93 3.15
CA ILE A 126 -15.63 14.29 3.14
C ILE A 126 -14.68 15.00 4.13
N LYS A 127 -14.20 14.25 5.11
CA LYS A 127 -13.21 14.67 6.13
C LYS A 127 -11.81 14.18 5.81
N CYS A 128 -11.69 13.05 5.09
CA CYS A 128 -10.41 12.43 4.74
C CYS A 128 -10.45 11.78 3.35
N ILE A 129 -9.41 12.01 2.57
CA ILE A 129 -9.09 11.29 1.34
C ILE A 129 -7.89 10.41 1.63
N LEU A 130 -8.04 9.09 1.55
CA LEU A 130 -7.02 8.14 1.91
C LEU A 130 -6.53 7.37 0.68
N ASN A 131 -5.25 7.49 0.34
CA ASN A 131 -4.61 6.62 -0.65
C ASN A 131 -3.94 5.43 0.03
N VAL A 132 -4.28 4.23 -0.40
CA VAL A 132 -3.68 2.99 0.09
C VAL A 132 -2.92 2.22 -1.00
N ALA A 133 -2.86 2.78 -2.22
CA ALA A 133 -2.03 2.25 -3.30
C ALA A 133 -0.55 2.53 -3.04
N LYS A 134 0.31 1.62 -3.47
CA LYS A 134 1.77 1.72 -3.32
C LYS A 134 2.42 1.72 -4.70
N GLY A 135 3.21 2.73 -5.00
CA GLY A 135 3.87 2.89 -6.29
C GLY A 135 4.05 4.35 -6.67
N LEU A 136 4.52 4.55 -7.90
CA LEU A 136 4.61 5.84 -8.57
C LEU A 136 3.73 5.82 -9.83
N GLU A 137 3.22 6.97 -10.23
CA GLU A 137 2.46 7.08 -11.47
C GLU A 137 3.37 6.84 -12.68
N THR A 138 2.95 5.95 -13.58
CA THR A 138 3.70 5.66 -14.82
C THR A 138 3.67 6.87 -15.76
N GLY A 139 4.81 7.24 -16.31
CA GLY A 139 4.96 8.33 -17.27
C GLY A 139 5.29 9.67 -16.61
N SER A 140 4.52 10.14 -15.64
CA SER A 140 4.82 11.37 -14.90
C SER A 140 5.87 11.17 -13.80
N ASN A 141 6.01 9.92 -13.30
CA ASN A 141 6.87 9.56 -12.18
C ASN A 141 6.51 10.28 -10.86
N LEU A 142 5.30 10.78 -10.75
CA LEU A 142 4.80 11.46 -9.56
C LEU A 142 4.48 10.48 -8.44
N ARG A 143 4.65 10.92 -7.18
CA ARG A 143 4.06 10.26 -6.02
C ARG A 143 2.54 10.33 -6.11
N LEU A 144 1.85 9.33 -5.56
CA LEU A 144 0.40 9.26 -5.68
C LEU A 144 -0.32 10.40 -4.94
N SER A 145 0.27 10.94 -3.85
CA SER A 145 -0.24 12.16 -3.21
C SER A 145 -0.19 13.37 -4.14
N GLN A 146 0.86 13.51 -4.96
CA GLN A 146 0.96 14.58 -5.95
C GLN A 146 -0.07 14.41 -7.08
N VAL A 147 -0.37 13.16 -7.48
CA VAL A 147 -1.46 12.87 -8.43
C VAL A 147 -2.81 13.29 -7.84
N LEU A 148 -3.05 12.98 -6.55
CA LEU A 148 -4.24 13.45 -5.83
C LEU A 148 -4.33 14.98 -5.78
N GLU A 149 -3.22 15.66 -5.45
CA GLU A 149 -3.15 17.13 -5.41
C GLU A 149 -3.51 17.77 -6.77
N GLN A 150 -3.10 17.15 -7.89
CA GLN A 150 -3.39 17.65 -9.23
C GLN A 150 -4.84 17.42 -9.68
N CYS A 151 -5.49 16.36 -9.19
CA CYS A 151 -6.76 15.88 -9.75
C CYS A 151 -7.95 16.11 -8.84
N LEU A 152 -7.76 16.31 -7.53
CA LEU A 152 -8.86 16.52 -6.59
C LEU A 152 -9.40 17.95 -6.65
N PRO A 153 -10.69 18.16 -6.29
CA PRO A 153 -11.19 19.48 -5.95
C PRO A 153 -10.31 20.15 -4.87
N GLU A 154 -9.94 21.40 -5.05
CA GLU A 154 -8.98 22.16 -4.23
C GLU A 154 -9.21 22.01 -2.70
N LYS A 155 -10.48 22.08 -2.28
CA LYS A 155 -10.85 21.97 -0.85
C LYS A 155 -10.58 20.58 -0.25
N LEU A 156 -10.33 19.55 -1.05
CA LEU A 156 -10.01 18.21 -0.60
C LEU A 156 -8.49 17.97 -0.50
N ILE A 157 -7.66 18.82 -1.09
CA ILE A 157 -6.19 18.65 -1.09
C ILE A 157 -5.64 18.60 0.33
N SER A 158 -6.09 19.51 1.21
CA SER A 158 -5.66 19.52 2.61
C SER A 158 -6.12 18.32 3.44
N LYS A 159 -6.98 17.46 2.87
CA LYS A 159 -7.56 16.26 3.50
C LYS A 159 -6.87 14.96 3.06
N ILE A 160 -5.80 15.05 2.28
CA ILE A 160 -5.07 13.89 1.78
C ILE A 160 -4.31 13.20 2.90
N CYS A 161 -4.48 11.87 2.97
CA CYS A 161 -3.69 10.94 3.76
C CYS A 161 -3.18 9.81 2.88
N VAL A 162 -2.05 9.22 3.26
CA VAL A 162 -1.50 8.03 2.63
C VAL A 162 -1.29 6.92 3.67
N VAL A 163 -1.45 5.66 3.27
CA VAL A 163 -1.20 4.51 4.16
C VAL A 163 -0.17 3.58 3.54
N SER A 164 0.83 3.21 4.33
CA SER A 164 1.78 2.16 4.01
C SER A 164 2.20 1.40 5.27
N GLY A 165 2.82 0.23 5.10
CA GLY A 165 3.28 -0.63 6.20
C GLY A 165 3.16 -2.10 5.87
N PRO A 166 3.61 -3.02 6.76
CA PRO A 166 3.50 -4.46 6.60
C PRO A 166 2.03 -4.89 6.73
N ASN A 167 1.33 -4.90 5.61
CA ASN A 167 -0.11 -5.12 5.53
C ASN A 167 -0.47 -6.05 4.36
N ILE A 168 0.02 -7.28 4.41
CA ILE A 168 -0.32 -8.32 3.46
C ILE A 168 -1.81 -8.65 3.60
N ALA A 169 -2.58 -8.42 2.53
CA ALA A 169 -4.04 -8.41 2.56
C ALA A 169 -4.64 -9.69 3.16
N VAL A 170 -4.13 -10.86 2.78
CA VAL A 170 -4.63 -12.13 3.30
C VAL A 170 -4.37 -12.32 4.80
N GLU A 171 -3.27 -11.79 5.32
CA GLU A 171 -2.94 -11.87 6.75
C GLU A 171 -3.86 -10.94 7.56
N VAL A 172 -4.06 -9.71 7.08
CA VAL A 172 -4.98 -8.75 7.71
C VAL A 172 -6.43 -9.25 7.66
N ALA A 173 -6.86 -9.84 6.54
CA ALA A 173 -8.19 -10.41 6.37
C ALA A 173 -8.48 -11.56 7.36
N ASN A 174 -7.45 -12.32 7.71
CA ASN A 174 -7.49 -13.42 8.68
C ASN A 174 -7.22 -12.97 10.15
N ASP A 175 -7.35 -11.67 10.41
CA ASP A 175 -7.19 -11.08 11.75
C ASP A 175 -5.81 -11.36 12.39
N LEU A 176 -4.76 -11.58 11.58
CA LEU A 176 -3.40 -11.68 12.11
C LEU A 176 -2.91 -10.29 12.54
N PRO A 177 -2.25 -10.19 13.72
CA PRO A 177 -1.76 -8.91 14.22
C PRO A 177 -0.86 -8.21 13.20
N SER A 178 -1.26 -7.01 12.81
CA SER A 178 -0.57 -6.23 11.77
C SER A 178 -0.51 -4.77 12.13
N VAL A 179 0.43 -4.05 11.55
CA VAL A 179 0.60 -2.61 11.75
C VAL A 179 0.67 -1.88 10.42
N SER A 180 0.18 -0.64 10.40
CA SER A 180 0.39 0.27 9.27
C SER A 180 0.64 1.69 9.77
N VAL A 181 1.08 2.55 8.86
CA VAL A 181 1.33 3.96 9.12
C VAL A 181 0.40 4.78 8.23
N VAL A 182 -0.38 5.68 8.83
CA VAL A 182 -1.09 6.73 8.11
C VAL A 182 -0.29 8.01 8.18
N ALA A 183 -0.03 8.65 7.04
CA ALA A 183 0.69 9.92 6.99
C ALA A 183 -0.15 11.01 6.35
N SER A 184 -0.03 12.23 6.88
CA SER A 184 -0.63 13.45 6.35
C SER A 184 0.12 14.67 6.87
N TYR A 185 0.15 15.74 6.09
CA TYR A 185 0.63 17.04 6.58
C TYR A 185 -0.34 17.69 7.59
N ASN A 186 -1.61 17.25 7.61
CA ASN A 186 -2.64 17.76 8.51
C ASN A 186 -2.79 16.90 9.77
N LYS A 187 -2.36 17.43 10.92
CA LYS A 187 -2.41 16.73 12.22
C LYS A 187 -3.83 16.39 12.68
N GLU A 188 -4.80 17.24 12.41
CA GLU A 188 -6.18 17.02 12.86
C GLU A 188 -6.81 15.83 12.11
N ILE A 189 -6.48 15.67 10.84
CA ILE A 189 -6.91 14.49 10.08
C ILE A 189 -6.25 13.22 10.62
N LEU A 190 -4.96 13.26 10.99
CA LEU A 190 -4.30 12.11 11.62
C LEU A 190 -4.97 11.70 12.92
N LYS A 191 -5.36 12.65 13.77
CA LYS A 191 -6.11 12.37 15.01
C LYS A 191 -7.49 11.77 14.72
N TYR A 192 -8.15 12.23 13.66
CA TYR A 192 -9.46 11.75 13.24
C TYR A 192 -9.39 10.33 12.66
N ILE A 193 -8.49 10.09 11.70
CA ILE A 193 -8.48 8.85 10.93
C ILE A 193 -7.82 7.67 11.66
N GLN A 194 -6.81 7.93 12.50
CA GLN A 194 -6.08 6.88 13.24
C GLN A 194 -7.00 5.95 14.05
N PRO A 195 -7.90 6.45 14.93
CA PRO A 195 -8.79 5.58 15.71
C PRO A 195 -9.81 4.85 14.85
N ILE A 196 -10.21 5.38 13.69
CA ILE A 196 -11.17 4.75 12.78
C ILE A 196 -10.55 3.55 12.08
N LEU A 197 -9.34 3.70 11.56
CA LEU A 197 -8.63 2.62 10.86
C LEU A 197 -8.07 1.55 11.80
N SER A 198 -7.86 1.87 13.09
CA SER A 198 -7.29 0.93 14.06
C SER A 198 -8.32 -0.06 14.54
N THR A 199 -8.05 -1.35 14.45
CA THR A 199 -8.82 -2.43 15.07
C THR A 199 -8.01 -3.10 16.18
N ASP A 200 -8.55 -4.12 16.84
CA ASP A 200 -7.80 -4.88 17.85
C ASP A 200 -6.65 -5.69 17.26
N LYS A 201 -6.69 -5.99 15.96
CA LYS A 201 -5.67 -6.75 15.23
C LYS A 201 -4.90 -5.92 14.18
N PHE A 202 -5.39 -4.75 13.84
CA PHE A 202 -4.75 -3.86 12.87
C PHE A 202 -4.46 -2.51 13.50
N ARG A 203 -3.19 -2.31 13.92
CA ARG A 203 -2.76 -1.09 14.61
C ARG A 203 -2.24 -0.04 13.64
N ILE A 204 -2.74 1.18 13.76
CA ILE A 204 -2.29 2.32 12.95
C ILE A 204 -1.40 3.26 13.77
N TYR A 205 -0.22 3.57 13.23
CA TYR A 205 0.65 4.65 13.68
C TYR A 205 0.47 5.87 12.78
N THR A 206 0.75 7.06 13.31
CA THR A 206 0.71 8.30 12.53
C THR A 206 2.11 8.79 12.18
N ASN A 207 2.26 9.43 11.02
CA ASN A 207 3.48 10.10 10.60
C ASN A 207 3.13 11.42 9.89
N LYS A 208 4.03 12.41 9.90
CA LYS A 208 3.90 13.65 9.13
C LYS A 208 4.66 13.60 7.81
N ASP A 209 5.56 12.66 7.67
CA ASP A 209 6.38 12.46 6.48
C ASP A 209 5.61 11.65 5.44
N VAL A 210 4.75 12.33 4.69
CA VAL A 210 3.98 11.74 3.58
C VAL A 210 4.94 11.18 2.53
N ILE A 211 6.02 11.91 2.23
CA ILE A 211 7.01 11.54 1.21
C ILE A 211 7.67 10.21 1.58
N GLY A 212 8.20 10.10 2.80
CA GLY A 212 8.87 8.89 3.25
C GLY A 212 7.96 7.66 3.29
N VAL A 213 6.71 7.83 3.74
CA VAL A 213 5.73 6.73 3.79
C VAL A 213 5.35 6.25 2.38
N GLU A 214 5.18 7.13 1.40
CA GLU A 214 4.90 6.76 0.01
C GLU A 214 6.09 6.09 -0.66
N ILE A 215 7.28 6.69 -0.57
CA ILE A 215 8.51 6.16 -1.20
C ILE A 215 8.87 4.81 -0.60
N GLY A 216 8.76 4.65 0.72
CA GLY A 216 8.96 3.38 1.40
C GLY A 216 8.08 2.28 0.81
N GLY A 217 6.78 2.55 0.70
CA GLY A 217 5.82 1.62 0.13
C GLY A 217 6.00 1.33 -1.36
N ALA A 218 6.53 2.28 -2.13
CA ALA A 218 6.76 2.12 -3.56
C ALA A 218 8.05 1.33 -3.85
N VAL A 219 9.19 1.80 -3.34
CA VAL A 219 10.53 1.27 -3.69
C VAL A 219 10.76 -0.12 -3.11
N LYS A 220 10.21 -0.45 -1.93
CA LYS A 220 10.30 -1.81 -1.36
C LYS A 220 9.91 -2.92 -2.33
N ASN A 221 8.96 -2.64 -3.24
CA ASN A 221 8.48 -3.61 -4.21
C ASN A 221 9.56 -4.03 -5.21
N ILE A 222 10.50 -3.15 -5.52
CA ILE A 222 11.67 -3.43 -6.37
C ILE A 222 12.60 -4.39 -5.64
N ILE A 223 12.87 -4.11 -4.37
CA ILE A 223 13.74 -4.95 -3.53
C ILE A 223 13.11 -6.32 -3.31
N ALA A 224 11.77 -6.39 -3.24
CA ALA A 224 11.06 -7.66 -3.15
C ALA A 224 11.20 -8.50 -4.43
N ILE A 225 11.23 -7.89 -5.63
CA ILE A 225 11.55 -8.60 -6.89
C ILE A 225 12.99 -9.14 -6.80
N ALA A 226 13.96 -8.31 -6.41
CA ALA A 226 15.34 -8.75 -6.23
C ALA A 226 15.47 -9.90 -5.20
N SER A 227 14.69 -9.85 -4.11
CA SER A 227 14.63 -10.93 -3.10
C SER A 227 14.09 -12.23 -3.71
N GLY A 228 13.05 -12.14 -4.54
CA GLY A 228 12.52 -13.29 -5.27
C GLY A 228 13.52 -13.89 -6.25
N ILE A 229 14.27 -13.05 -6.96
CA ILE A 229 15.37 -13.49 -7.83
C ILE A 229 16.42 -14.24 -7.02
N SER A 230 16.82 -13.71 -5.86
CA SER A 230 17.76 -14.38 -4.95
C SER A 230 17.27 -15.77 -4.50
N ASP A 231 15.97 -15.87 -4.17
CA ASP A 231 15.35 -17.14 -3.79
C ASP A 231 15.32 -18.15 -4.94
N GLY A 232 14.92 -17.69 -6.14
CA GLY A 232 14.86 -18.55 -7.33
C GLY A 232 16.23 -19.05 -7.81
N LEU A 233 17.30 -18.29 -7.52
CA LEU A 233 18.69 -18.73 -7.74
C LEU A 233 19.23 -19.65 -6.65
N GLY A 234 18.43 -19.96 -5.61
CA GLY A 234 18.82 -20.85 -4.52
C GLY A 234 19.78 -20.23 -3.49
N TYR A 235 19.87 -18.90 -3.41
CA TYR A 235 20.72 -18.24 -2.43
C TYR A 235 20.14 -18.28 -1.03
N GLY A 236 21.04 -18.35 -0.02
CA GLY A 236 20.65 -18.52 1.38
C GLY A 236 20.33 -17.22 2.13
N ALA A 237 20.14 -17.39 3.44
CA ALA A 237 19.73 -16.32 4.36
C ALA A 237 20.70 -15.12 4.39
N ASN A 238 22.02 -15.35 4.28
CA ASN A 238 23.01 -14.27 4.26
C ASN A 238 22.81 -13.34 3.06
N THR A 239 22.57 -13.89 1.87
CA THR A 239 22.33 -13.09 0.66
C THR A 239 21.04 -12.30 0.81
N LYS A 240 19.98 -12.92 1.31
CA LYS A 240 18.69 -12.24 1.55
C LYS A 240 18.83 -11.12 2.58
N ALA A 241 19.51 -11.35 3.71
CA ALA A 241 19.75 -10.33 4.72
C ALA A 241 20.55 -9.15 4.15
N SER A 242 21.65 -9.43 3.43
CA SER A 242 22.47 -8.41 2.78
C SER A 242 21.65 -7.59 1.76
N LEU A 243 20.82 -8.26 0.94
CA LEU A 243 19.97 -7.62 -0.05
C LEU A 243 18.92 -6.70 0.61
N ILE A 244 18.27 -7.14 1.69
CA ILE A 244 17.30 -6.34 2.44
C ILE A 244 17.98 -5.12 3.06
N THR A 245 19.14 -5.29 3.70
CA THR A 245 19.91 -4.20 4.33
C THR A 245 20.35 -3.17 3.29
N ARG A 246 20.95 -3.64 2.19
CA ARG A 246 21.39 -2.73 1.11
C ARG A 246 20.23 -2.10 0.37
N GLY A 247 19.11 -2.84 0.21
CA GLY A 247 17.87 -2.34 -0.35
C GLY A 247 17.26 -1.24 0.52
N LEU A 248 17.28 -1.38 1.84
CA LEU A 248 16.84 -0.33 2.77
C LEU A 248 17.70 0.92 2.64
N TYR A 249 19.00 0.76 2.53
CA TYR A 249 19.93 1.87 2.31
C TYR A 249 19.62 2.60 1.00
N GLU A 250 19.46 1.87 -0.11
CA GLU A 250 19.12 2.42 -1.43
C GLU A 250 17.78 3.16 -1.41
N LEU A 251 16.75 2.57 -0.79
CA LEU A 251 15.43 3.15 -0.59
C LEU A 251 15.51 4.44 0.22
N THR A 252 16.29 4.46 1.31
CA THR A 252 16.50 5.62 2.17
C THR A 252 17.19 6.74 1.40
N LYS A 253 18.29 6.43 0.69
CA LYS A 253 19.02 7.38 -0.14
C LYS A 253 18.12 8.00 -1.22
N PHE A 254 17.35 7.17 -1.91
CA PHE A 254 16.37 7.65 -2.90
C PHE A 254 15.34 8.58 -2.25
N GLY A 255 14.76 8.20 -1.11
CA GLY A 255 13.72 8.98 -0.43
C GLY A 255 14.19 10.33 0.09
N ILE A 256 15.40 10.41 0.65
CA ILE A 256 15.98 11.68 1.13
C ILE A 256 16.12 12.70 -0.01
N ASN A 257 16.45 12.26 -1.21
CA ASN A 257 16.51 13.15 -2.39
C ASN A 257 15.16 13.74 -2.78
N PHE A 258 14.05 13.21 -2.23
CA PHE A 258 12.69 13.78 -2.35
C PHE A 258 12.28 14.60 -1.12
N GLY A 259 13.15 14.78 -0.14
CA GLY A 259 12.86 15.48 1.11
C GLY A 259 12.18 14.62 2.18
N ALA A 260 12.25 13.28 2.08
CA ALA A 260 11.80 12.38 3.13
C ALA A 260 12.74 12.43 4.34
N ASN A 261 12.18 12.16 5.53
CA ASN A 261 12.98 11.99 6.73
C ASN A 261 13.56 10.56 6.79
N SER A 262 14.89 10.45 6.93
CA SER A 262 15.61 9.15 6.99
C SER A 262 15.04 8.20 8.05
N ILE A 263 14.63 8.71 9.21
CA ILE A 263 14.08 7.90 10.29
C ILE A 263 12.77 7.19 9.92
N THR A 264 11.99 7.73 8.97
CA THR A 264 10.75 7.11 8.49
C THR A 264 11.03 5.73 7.91
N PHE A 265 12.17 5.55 7.26
CA PHE A 265 12.54 4.28 6.64
C PHE A 265 12.96 3.19 7.64
N SER A 266 13.33 3.56 8.85
CA SER A 266 13.55 2.61 9.96
C SER A 266 12.25 2.12 10.61
N GLY A 267 11.12 2.73 10.26
CA GLY A 267 9.79 2.41 10.81
C GLY A 267 9.02 1.33 10.03
N ALA A 268 7.74 1.18 10.40
CA ALA A 268 6.86 0.18 9.80
C ALA A 268 6.62 0.42 8.30
N ALA A 269 6.52 1.67 7.83
CA ALA A 269 6.33 1.99 6.41
C ALA A 269 7.60 1.84 5.55
N GLY A 270 8.77 1.72 6.17
CA GLY A 270 10.05 1.46 5.51
C GLY A 270 10.50 0.02 5.75
N MET A 271 11.37 -0.20 6.77
CA MET A 271 11.97 -1.51 7.10
C MET A 271 10.91 -2.59 7.31
N GLY A 272 9.84 -2.30 8.06
CA GLY A 272 8.81 -3.30 8.35
C GLY A 272 8.13 -3.82 7.08
N ASP A 273 7.69 -2.92 6.22
CA ASP A 273 7.02 -3.27 4.95
C ASP A 273 8.00 -3.92 3.95
N LEU A 274 9.25 -3.48 3.93
CA LEU A 274 10.31 -4.09 3.12
C LEU A 274 10.55 -5.55 3.52
N ILE A 275 10.81 -5.82 4.80
CA ILE A 275 11.06 -7.17 5.31
C ILE A 275 9.86 -8.07 5.03
N ALA A 276 8.64 -7.65 5.41
CA ALA A 276 7.44 -8.44 5.19
C ALA A 276 7.25 -8.80 3.71
N THR A 277 7.50 -7.85 2.79
CA THR A 277 7.33 -8.08 1.36
C THR A 277 8.41 -8.98 0.76
N CYS A 278 9.65 -8.92 1.26
CA CYS A 278 10.77 -9.75 0.78
C CYS A 278 10.67 -11.21 1.26
N ILE A 279 10.08 -11.47 2.43
CA ILE A 279 10.04 -12.83 2.99
C ILE A 279 8.71 -13.56 2.72
N SER A 280 7.61 -12.83 2.58
CA SER A 280 6.29 -13.45 2.42
C SER A 280 6.13 -14.15 1.09
N LYS A 281 5.63 -15.41 1.14
CA LYS A 281 5.22 -16.17 -0.05
C LYS A 281 4.01 -15.55 -0.75
N ASN A 282 3.23 -14.73 -0.06
CA ASN A 282 2.09 -14.00 -0.60
C ASN A 282 2.49 -12.71 -1.32
N SER A 283 3.78 -12.38 -1.36
CA SER A 283 4.28 -11.20 -2.08
C SER A 283 4.31 -11.45 -3.58
N ARG A 284 3.44 -10.77 -4.32
CA ARG A 284 3.40 -10.81 -5.79
C ARG A 284 4.73 -10.39 -6.42
N ASN A 285 5.37 -9.36 -5.86
CA ASN A 285 6.65 -8.87 -6.37
C ASN A 285 7.77 -9.91 -6.15
N ARG A 286 7.81 -10.55 -4.97
CA ARG A 286 8.74 -11.65 -4.73
C ARG A 286 8.49 -12.81 -5.71
N GLY A 287 7.22 -13.20 -5.92
CA GLY A 287 6.86 -14.25 -6.88
C GLY A 287 7.27 -13.93 -8.32
N VAL A 288 7.19 -12.65 -8.76
CA VAL A 288 7.74 -12.21 -10.06
C VAL A 288 9.25 -12.48 -10.12
N GLY A 289 9.98 -12.15 -9.06
CA GLY A 289 11.43 -12.40 -8.99
C GLY A 289 11.79 -13.88 -9.09
N GLU A 290 11.07 -14.76 -8.40
CA GLU A 290 11.27 -16.21 -8.46
C GLU A 290 11.07 -16.75 -9.88
N ARG A 291 10.03 -16.30 -10.57
CA ARG A 291 9.74 -16.68 -11.96
C ARG A 291 10.78 -16.14 -12.95
N LEU A 292 11.25 -14.91 -12.79
CA LEU A 292 12.36 -14.37 -13.59
C LEU A 292 13.64 -15.20 -13.41
N ALA A 293 13.92 -15.66 -12.19
CA ALA A 293 15.10 -16.50 -11.91
C ALA A 293 14.99 -17.89 -12.54
N SER A 294 13.78 -18.44 -12.71
CA SER A 294 13.53 -19.69 -13.43
C SER A 294 13.61 -19.55 -14.97
N GLY A 295 13.84 -18.33 -15.47
CA GLY A 295 14.00 -18.07 -16.91
C GLY A 295 12.72 -17.67 -17.65
N GLU A 296 11.59 -17.50 -16.93
CA GLU A 296 10.35 -17.02 -17.56
C GLU A 296 10.51 -15.55 -17.99
N LYS A 297 9.93 -15.20 -19.14
CA LYS A 297 9.93 -13.82 -19.66
C LYS A 297 8.89 -12.94 -18.94
N ILE A 298 9.22 -11.67 -18.80
CA ILE A 298 8.34 -10.72 -18.08
C ILE A 298 6.93 -10.64 -18.68
N ASP A 299 6.78 -10.74 -20.00
CA ASP A 299 5.49 -10.71 -20.68
C ASP A 299 4.64 -11.94 -20.37
N GLU A 300 5.26 -13.13 -20.28
CA GLU A 300 4.61 -14.38 -19.88
C GLU A 300 4.14 -14.28 -18.42
N ILE A 301 5.03 -13.77 -17.55
CA ILE A 301 4.73 -13.57 -16.13
C ILE A 301 3.53 -12.64 -15.98
N THR A 302 3.56 -11.46 -16.60
CA THR A 302 2.49 -10.47 -16.48
C THR A 302 1.19 -10.92 -17.13
N GLY A 303 1.26 -11.63 -18.26
CA GLY A 303 0.09 -12.17 -18.97
C GLY A 303 -0.67 -13.24 -18.17
N SER A 304 0.02 -13.98 -17.29
CA SER A 304 -0.59 -15.01 -16.42
C SER A 304 -1.07 -14.50 -15.06
N MET A 305 -0.76 -13.25 -14.70
CA MET A 305 -1.11 -12.69 -13.39
C MET A 305 -2.47 -12.02 -13.41
N TYR A 306 -3.36 -12.40 -12.50
CA TYR A 306 -4.63 -11.67 -12.28
C TYR A 306 -4.44 -10.35 -11.54
N MET A 307 -3.46 -10.27 -10.65
CA MET A 307 -3.20 -9.10 -9.82
C MET A 307 -1.85 -8.49 -10.19
N ILE A 308 -1.82 -7.16 -10.23
CA ILE A 308 -0.64 -6.41 -10.66
C ILE A 308 0.48 -6.51 -9.61
N ALA A 309 1.71 -6.74 -10.08
CA ALA A 309 2.92 -6.56 -9.30
C ALA A 309 3.45 -5.14 -9.54
N GLU A 310 3.15 -4.23 -8.63
CA GLU A 310 3.48 -2.80 -8.73
C GLU A 310 4.97 -2.54 -8.91
N GLY A 311 5.82 -3.43 -8.39
CA GLY A 311 7.27 -3.34 -8.48
C GLY A 311 7.80 -3.26 -9.91
N ILE A 312 7.13 -3.90 -10.88
CA ILE A 312 7.56 -3.89 -12.30
C ILE A 312 7.56 -2.45 -12.82
N LYS A 313 6.41 -1.77 -12.75
CA LYS A 313 6.28 -0.38 -13.22
C LYS A 313 7.10 0.59 -12.37
N THR A 314 7.12 0.38 -11.05
CA THR A 314 7.89 1.20 -10.11
C THR A 314 9.39 1.11 -10.39
N THR A 315 9.91 -0.06 -10.82
CA THR A 315 11.32 -0.23 -11.20
C THR A 315 11.69 0.74 -12.32
N LYS A 316 10.86 0.84 -13.37
CA LYS A 316 11.13 1.78 -14.48
C LYS A 316 11.10 3.23 -13.98
N ALA A 317 10.08 3.61 -13.22
CA ALA A 317 9.95 4.98 -12.72
C ALA A 317 11.15 5.38 -11.84
N VAL A 318 11.53 4.54 -10.88
CA VAL A 318 12.67 4.81 -9.98
C VAL A 318 14.00 4.84 -10.77
N TYR A 319 14.18 3.94 -11.74
CA TYR A 319 15.35 3.96 -12.62
C TYR A 319 15.45 5.27 -13.40
N ASP A 320 14.37 5.69 -14.08
CA ASP A 320 14.34 6.91 -14.89
C ASP A 320 14.63 8.17 -14.04
N ILE A 321 14.01 8.25 -12.85
CA ILE A 321 14.23 9.32 -11.88
C ILE A 321 15.70 9.32 -11.40
N SER A 322 16.23 8.16 -11.01
CA SER A 322 17.57 8.04 -10.48
C SER A 322 18.62 8.49 -11.47
N LYS A 323 18.45 8.18 -12.76
CA LYS A 323 19.32 8.66 -13.84
C LYS A 323 19.24 10.19 -14.01
N LYS A 324 18.02 10.74 -13.99
CA LYS A 324 17.81 12.19 -14.10
C LYS A 324 18.39 12.97 -12.93
N MET A 325 18.31 12.43 -11.71
CA MET A 325 18.76 13.10 -10.48
C MET A 325 20.19 12.67 -10.07
N ASN A 326 20.85 11.81 -10.83
CA ASN A 326 22.17 11.23 -10.52
C ASN A 326 22.20 10.53 -9.15
N ILE A 327 21.14 9.78 -8.80
CA ILE A 327 21.05 8.98 -7.58
C ILE A 327 21.53 7.57 -7.89
N GLU A 328 22.47 7.06 -7.08
CA GLU A 328 22.98 5.70 -7.23
C GLU A 328 22.00 4.69 -6.60
N VAL A 329 21.41 3.81 -7.43
CA VAL A 329 20.40 2.80 -7.06
C VAL A 329 20.73 1.43 -7.68
N PRO A 330 21.83 0.79 -7.26
CA PRO A 330 22.39 -0.38 -7.93
C PRO A 330 21.46 -1.60 -7.96
N ILE A 331 20.67 -1.84 -6.92
CA ILE A 331 19.72 -2.97 -6.90
C ILE A 331 18.60 -2.70 -7.90
N THR A 332 18.04 -1.47 -7.90
CA THR A 332 17.03 -1.04 -8.87
C THR A 332 17.54 -1.14 -10.29
N GLU A 333 18.79 -0.73 -10.57
CA GLU A 333 19.41 -0.86 -11.89
C GLU A 333 19.47 -2.31 -12.36
N CYS A 334 19.88 -3.23 -11.50
CA CYS A 334 19.93 -4.65 -11.81
C CYS A 334 18.53 -5.22 -12.09
N VAL A 335 17.54 -4.90 -11.27
CA VAL A 335 16.15 -5.34 -11.49
C VAL A 335 15.60 -4.74 -12.81
N TYR A 336 15.91 -3.48 -13.09
CA TYR A 336 15.53 -2.84 -14.36
C TYR A 336 16.14 -3.56 -15.57
N GLU A 337 17.45 -3.88 -15.53
CA GLU A 337 18.12 -4.58 -16.62
C GLU A 337 17.58 -5.99 -16.84
N ILE A 338 17.22 -6.71 -15.78
CA ILE A 338 16.57 -8.03 -15.89
C ILE A 338 15.20 -7.89 -16.55
N ILE A 339 14.36 -6.95 -16.08
CA ILE A 339 12.99 -6.82 -16.56
C ILE A 339 12.90 -6.24 -17.98
N TYR A 340 13.74 -5.22 -18.29
CA TYR A 340 13.59 -4.42 -19.51
C TYR A 340 14.72 -4.57 -20.54
N LYS A 341 15.79 -5.28 -20.19
CA LYS A 341 16.95 -5.50 -21.07
C LYS A 341 17.37 -6.95 -21.17
N ASP A 342 16.55 -7.87 -20.71
CA ASP A 342 16.81 -9.32 -20.74
C ASP A 342 18.17 -9.74 -20.17
N LEU A 343 18.74 -8.96 -19.24
CA LEU A 343 19.96 -9.37 -18.54
C LEU A 343 19.68 -10.60 -17.67
N SER A 344 20.54 -11.61 -17.74
CA SER A 344 20.33 -12.80 -16.92
C SER A 344 20.42 -12.47 -15.41
N PRO A 345 19.57 -13.06 -14.58
CA PRO A 345 19.62 -12.90 -13.11
C PRO A 345 21.01 -13.15 -12.52
N LEU A 346 21.70 -14.20 -12.96
CA LEU A 346 23.04 -14.56 -12.49
C LEU A 346 24.08 -13.49 -12.88
N ALA A 347 24.01 -12.94 -14.09
CA ALA A 347 24.90 -11.87 -14.54
C ALA A 347 24.70 -10.60 -13.70
N SER A 348 23.46 -10.30 -13.29
CA SER A 348 23.13 -9.16 -12.42
C SER A 348 23.74 -9.29 -11.03
N VAL A 349 23.67 -10.48 -10.40
CA VAL A 349 24.33 -10.74 -9.11
C VAL A 349 25.84 -10.55 -9.22
N ASN A 350 26.46 -11.09 -10.29
CA ASN A 350 27.89 -10.93 -10.53
C ASN A 350 28.27 -9.45 -10.71
N LYS A 351 27.43 -8.67 -11.37
CA LYS A 351 27.61 -7.22 -11.56
C LYS A 351 27.60 -6.50 -10.21
N LEU A 352 26.64 -6.82 -9.30
CA LEU A 352 26.60 -6.25 -7.95
C LEU A 352 27.83 -6.59 -7.13
N MET A 353 28.28 -7.83 -7.15
CA MET A 353 29.44 -8.31 -6.38
C MET A 353 30.78 -7.75 -6.87
N LYS A 354 30.91 -7.38 -8.16
CA LYS A 354 32.12 -6.79 -8.74
C LYS A 354 32.19 -5.27 -8.64
N ARG A 355 31.26 -4.61 -7.95
CA ARG A 355 31.32 -3.17 -7.72
C ARG A 355 32.55 -2.78 -6.91
N LYS A 356 33.04 -1.54 -7.10
CA LYS A 356 34.14 -1.00 -6.33
C LYS A 356 33.86 -1.04 -4.84
N PHE A 357 34.88 -1.34 -4.05
CA PHE A 357 34.76 -1.30 -2.60
C PHE A 357 34.38 0.10 -2.11
N LYS A 358 33.49 0.17 -1.16
CA LYS A 358 32.97 1.39 -0.56
C LYS A 358 32.86 1.22 0.97
N SER A 359 32.79 2.32 1.69
CA SER A 359 32.34 2.29 3.09
C SER A 359 30.89 1.77 3.17
N GLU A 360 30.54 1.07 4.22
CA GLU A 360 29.17 0.59 4.43
C GLU A 360 28.17 1.74 4.51
N VAL A 361 28.54 2.78 5.22
CA VAL A 361 27.79 4.02 5.38
C VAL A 361 28.58 5.14 4.71
N GLU A 362 28.24 5.45 3.47
CA GLU A 362 28.64 6.72 2.84
C GLU A 362 27.64 7.79 3.30
N ASP A 363 28.12 9.01 3.49
CA ASP A 363 27.33 10.13 3.99
C ASP A 363 25.95 10.20 3.31
N ILE A 364 24.92 9.97 4.11
CA ILE A 364 23.51 10.19 3.76
C ILE A 364 23.20 11.65 4.16
N ASN A 365 24.03 12.57 3.72
CA ASN A 365 23.84 14.00 3.97
C ASN A 365 23.10 14.66 2.82
#